data_73494fe33dbf5cadf2c1b14780e60861
#
_entry.id   73494fe33dbf5cadf2c1b14780e60861
#
_cell.length_a   1.000
_cell.length_b   1.000
_cell.length_c   1.000
_cell.angle_alpha   90.00
_cell.angle_beta   90.00
_cell.angle_gamma   90.00
#
_symmetry.space_group_name_H-M   'P 1'
#
loop_
_entity.id
_entity.type
_entity.pdbx_description
1 polymer ?
#
loop_
_entity_poly.entity_id
_entity_poly.type
_entity_poly.pdbx_seq_one_letter_code
_entity_poly.pdbx_strand_id
1 'polypeptide(L)'
;MKKNIEERGEREDPEIDPDSEKEEEKRAEEEEKAFADYLRGVVTDEHRAANITKTDNGAVIPKTIANKIIKKVYDISPILEKTTKYNVKGDLEIPKYPADSDDITMAYHDEFTELEAKAGKFTTISLKGFLSGVLSLVSNSLINNSQFDIVSFVIDQMAYNVSRFVEKELLIGTDNKIEGLKGVVLTTTAEKATAIKADELIDLQDSIKDAFQTDAIWIMNSKTRTAIRKLKDQNGRYLLQDDVNAPFGKVLLGKPVYCSDNMPELAASALAIYYGDMSGLAVKIAEDLEIAVLREKYMTQHATGIVGWMEMDSKVENEQKIAKMVMAAE
;
A
#
# COMPACT_ATOMS: atom_id res chain seq x y z
N MET A 1 -55.86 1.10 5.37
CA MET A 1 -54.50 1.22 4.82
C MET A 1 -53.47 0.98 5.92
N LYS A 2 -53.31 -0.25 6.35
CA LYS A 2 -52.25 -0.74 7.25
C LYS A 2 -52.14 -2.23 6.96
N LYS A 3 -51.22 -2.60 6.05
CA LYS A 3 -50.69 -3.94 5.78
C LYS A 3 -49.79 -3.77 4.56
N ASN A 4 -48.50 -3.92 4.77
CA ASN A 4 -47.43 -4.27 3.85
C ASN A 4 -46.11 -3.53 4.20
N ILE A 5 -45.65 -3.72 5.45
CA ILE A 5 -44.28 -3.45 5.86
C ILE A 5 -43.90 -4.58 6.83
N GLU A 6 -43.79 -5.79 6.30
CA GLU A 6 -43.18 -6.92 6.97
C GLU A 6 -42.93 -7.98 5.88
N GLU A 7 -41.76 -7.87 5.26
CA GLU A 7 -41.07 -8.93 4.52
C GLU A 7 -39.85 -8.31 3.82
N ARG A 8 -38.95 -7.79 4.64
CA ARG A 8 -37.56 -7.64 4.21
C ARG A 8 -36.81 -8.80 4.88
N GLY A 9 -36.78 -9.91 4.15
CA GLY A 9 -36.06 -11.09 4.56
C GLY A 9 -34.63 -10.74 4.97
N GLU A 10 -34.24 -11.17 6.14
CA GLU A 10 -32.88 -11.31 6.58
C GLU A 10 -32.12 -12.03 5.45
N ARG A 11 -31.13 -11.40 4.88
CA ARG A 11 -30.16 -12.10 4.04
C ARG A 11 -29.38 -12.98 5.00
N GLU A 12 -29.71 -14.24 5.01
CA GLU A 12 -28.82 -15.25 5.58
C GLU A 12 -27.47 -15.12 4.86
N ASP A 13 -26.42 -14.82 5.59
CA ASP A 13 -25.06 -14.99 5.12
C ASP A 13 -24.92 -16.45 4.65
N PRO A 14 -24.33 -16.69 3.47
CA PRO A 14 -24.16 -18.07 3.00
C PRO A 14 -23.34 -18.81 4.07
N GLU A 15 -23.96 -19.82 4.71
CA GLU A 15 -23.25 -20.75 5.57
C GLU A 15 -22.11 -21.35 4.74
N ILE A 16 -20.88 -20.99 5.11
CA ILE A 16 -19.67 -21.57 4.54
C ILE A 16 -19.65 -23.02 4.98
N ASP A 17 -19.81 -23.93 4.04
CA ASP A 17 -19.77 -25.37 4.30
C ASP A 17 -18.39 -25.74 4.88
N PRO A 18 -18.29 -26.24 6.11
CA PRO A 18 -17.01 -26.58 6.75
C PRO A 18 -16.24 -27.69 6.01
N ASP A 19 -16.88 -28.42 5.10
CA ASP A 19 -16.20 -29.39 4.26
C ASP A 19 -15.55 -28.72 3.03
N SER A 20 -16.04 -27.56 2.56
CA SER A 20 -15.40 -26.79 1.49
C SER A 20 -14.09 -26.13 1.95
N GLU A 21 -14.01 -25.63 3.19
CA GLU A 21 -12.77 -25.09 3.76
C GLU A 21 -11.68 -26.16 3.90
N LYS A 22 -12.03 -27.36 4.33
CA LYS A 22 -11.08 -28.47 4.44
C LYS A 22 -10.58 -28.97 3.08
N GLU A 23 -11.42 -28.90 2.05
CA GLU A 23 -10.99 -29.23 0.68
C GLU A 23 -10.06 -28.18 0.11
N GLU A 24 -10.31 -26.89 0.38
CA GLU A 24 -9.43 -25.79 -0.04
C GLU A 24 -8.08 -25.85 0.69
N GLU A 25 -8.06 -26.13 2.00
CA GLU A 25 -6.82 -26.32 2.74
C GLU A 25 -5.99 -27.49 2.21
N LYS A 26 -6.61 -28.65 1.91
CA LYS A 26 -5.92 -29.79 1.33
C LYS A 26 -5.32 -29.48 -0.04
N ARG A 27 -6.07 -28.79 -0.90
CA ARG A 27 -5.56 -28.34 -2.22
C ARG A 27 -4.38 -27.37 -2.07
N ALA A 28 -4.45 -26.46 -1.10
CA ALA A 28 -3.36 -25.53 -0.82
C ALA A 28 -2.09 -26.27 -0.35
N GLU A 29 -2.21 -27.28 0.52
CA GLU A 29 -1.09 -28.11 0.96
C GLU A 29 -0.49 -28.94 -0.19
N GLU A 30 -1.33 -29.50 -1.07
CA GLU A 30 -0.89 -30.26 -2.24
C GLU A 30 -0.16 -29.33 -3.23
N GLU A 31 -0.65 -28.12 -3.48
CA GLU A 31 0.01 -27.12 -4.32
C GLU A 31 1.34 -26.67 -3.74
N GLU A 32 1.47 -26.50 -2.42
CA GLU A 32 2.73 -26.17 -1.75
C GLU A 32 3.76 -27.30 -1.87
N LYS A 33 3.33 -28.53 -1.66
CA LYS A 33 4.21 -29.70 -1.86
C LYS A 33 4.69 -29.80 -3.29
N ALA A 34 3.77 -29.69 -4.24
CA ALA A 34 4.08 -29.74 -5.64
C ALA A 34 5.04 -28.61 -6.08
N PHE A 35 4.87 -27.42 -5.50
CA PHE A 35 5.79 -26.30 -5.73
C PHE A 35 7.17 -26.54 -5.10
N ALA A 36 7.24 -27.08 -3.88
CA ALA A 36 8.50 -27.45 -3.23
C ALA A 36 9.27 -28.50 -4.05
N ASP A 37 8.58 -29.53 -4.52
CA ASP A 37 9.18 -30.59 -5.35
C ASP A 37 9.61 -30.05 -6.71
N TYR A 38 8.81 -29.16 -7.30
CA TYR A 38 9.22 -28.43 -8.48
C TYR A 38 10.49 -27.60 -8.23
N LEU A 39 10.61 -26.87 -7.11
CA LEU A 39 11.83 -26.14 -6.74
C LEU A 39 13.04 -27.07 -6.55
N ARG A 40 12.84 -28.31 -6.07
CA ARG A 40 13.89 -29.35 -5.91
C ARG A 40 14.25 -30.06 -7.23
N GLY A 41 13.55 -29.80 -8.32
CA GLY A 41 13.83 -30.42 -9.61
C GLY A 41 13.08 -31.70 -9.87
N VAL A 42 12.20 -32.13 -8.97
CA VAL A 42 11.36 -33.32 -9.16
C VAL A 42 10.10 -32.88 -9.92
N VAL A 43 9.96 -33.34 -11.17
CA VAL A 43 8.77 -33.07 -12.00
C VAL A 43 8.01 -34.37 -12.17
N THR A 44 6.83 -34.48 -11.58
CA THR A 44 5.93 -35.63 -11.70
C THR A 44 4.68 -35.25 -12.50
N ASP A 45 3.91 -36.26 -12.95
CA ASP A 45 2.63 -35.98 -13.67
C ASP A 45 1.59 -35.33 -12.75
N GLU A 46 1.71 -35.47 -11.43
CA GLU A 46 0.88 -34.78 -10.43
C GLU A 46 1.10 -33.24 -10.47
N HIS A 47 2.29 -32.79 -10.80
CA HIS A 47 2.60 -31.35 -10.97
C HIS A 47 1.90 -30.72 -12.18
N ARG A 48 1.53 -31.51 -13.17
CA ARG A 48 0.73 -31.07 -14.32
C ARG A 48 -0.74 -30.91 -13.92
N ALA A 49 -1.24 -31.75 -13.03
CA ALA A 49 -2.60 -31.67 -12.50
C ALA A 49 -2.78 -30.43 -11.60
N ALA A 50 -1.73 -30.02 -10.88
CA ALA A 50 -1.73 -28.81 -10.04
C ALA A 50 -1.50 -27.49 -10.81
N ASN A 51 -1.56 -27.50 -12.15
CA ASN A 51 -1.36 -26.33 -13.04
C ASN A 51 -0.01 -25.58 -12.85
N ILE A 52 1.01 -26.24 -12.31
CA ILE A 52 2.32 -25.64 -12.06
C ILE A 52 3.17 -25.55 -13.36
N THR A 53 2.87 -26.40 -14.36
CA THR A 53 3.57 -26.40 -15.64
C THR A 53 2.61 -26.13 -16.79
N LYS A 54 2.75 -24.99 -17.46
CA LYS A 54 2.17 -24.79 -18.79
C LYS A 54 3.12 -25.36 -19.84
N THR A 55 2.57 -26.00 -20.87
CA THR A 55 3.27 -26.81 -21.87
C THR A 55 4.27 -26.02 -22.73
N ASP A 56 4.29 -24.67 -22.68
CA ASP A 56 5.07 -23.87 -23.62
C ASP A 56 6.00 -22.79 -23.02
N ASN A 57 5.85 -22.34 -21.78
CA ASN A 57 6.63 -21.18 -21.29
C ASN A 57 6.91 -21.14 -19.77
N GLY A 58 7.44 -22.22 -19.20
CA GLY A 58 7.96 -22.17 -17.82
C GLY A 58 6.87 -22.36 -16.74
N ALA A 59 7.32 -22.58 -15.52
CA ALA A 59 6.46 -22.84 -14.38
C ALA A 59 5.80 -21.56 -13.89
N VAL A 60 4.48 -21.60 -13.80
CA VAL A 60 3.69 -20.55 -13.13
C VAL A 60 3.44 -20.99 -11.70
N ILE A 61 3.68 -20.12 -10.74
CA ILE A 61 3.39 -20.40 -9.34
C ILE A 61 1.88 -20.54 -9.13
N PRO A 62 1.42 -21.49 -8.30
CA PRO A 62 0.03 -21.61 -7.93
C PRO A 62 -0.53 -20.30 -7.37
N LYS A 63 -1.78 -19.99 -7.70
CA LYS A 63 -2.46 -18.77 -7.24
C LYS A 63 -2.49 -18.66 -5.71
N THR A 64 -2.56 -19.78 -5.01
CA THR A 64 -2.53 -19.84 -3.54
C THR A 64 -1.24 -19.26 -2.96
N ILE A 65 -0.09 -19.55 -3.56
CA ILE A 65 1.22 -19.02 -3.14
C ILE A 65 1.31 -17.53 -3.48
N ALA A 66 0.87 -17.12 -4.67
CA ALA A 66 0.82 -15.70 -5.04
C ALA A 66 -0.06 -14.90 -4.06
N ASN A 67 -1.25 -15.42 -3.71
CA ASN A 67 -2.13 -14.80 -2.73
C ASN A 67 -1.50 -14.72 -1.32
N LYS A 68 -0.74 -15.74 -0.89
CA LYS A 68 -0.01 -15.70 0.39
C LYS A 68 1.05 -14.59 0.39
N ILE A 69 1.76 -14.40 -0.72
CA ILE A 69 2.74 -13.33 -0.85
C ILE A 69 2.05 -11.98 -0.81
N ILE A 70 0.96 -11.79 -1.56
CA ILE A 70 0.18 -10.56 -1.58
C ILE A 70 -0.34 -10.23 -0.17
N LYS A 71 -0.91 -11.21 0.54
CA LYS A 71 -1.36 -11.02 1.92
C LYS A 71 -0.23 -10.53 2.84
N LYS A 72 0.94 -11.15 2.76
CA LYS A 72 2.12 -10.71 3.53
C LYS A 72 2.60 -9.32 3.12
N VAL A 73 2.47 -8.92 1.85
CA VAL A 73 2.80 -7.55 1.40
C VAL A 73 1.90 -6.54 2.11
N TYR A 74 0.61 -6.80 2.25
CA TYR A 74 -0.30 -5.93 3.02
C TYR A 74 0.04 -5.90 4.51
N ASP A 75 0.36 -7.05 5.10
CA ASP A 75 0.75 -7.13 6.51
C ASP A 75 2.02 -6.32 6.81
N ILE A 76 2.96 -6.27 5.85
CA ILE A 76 4.24 -5.54 5.99
C ILE A 76 4.07 -4.05 5.69
N SER A 77 3.22 -3.68 4.73
CA SER A 77 2.99 -2.29 4.31
C SER A 77 1.55 -1.82 4.57
N PRO A 78 1.24 -1.35 5.79
CA PRO A 78 -0.09 -0.87 6.16
C PRO A 78 -0.57 0.32 5.32
N ILE A 79 0.35 1.04 4.67
CA ILE A 79 0.01 2.17 3.81
C ILE A 79 -0.79 1.68 2.61
N LEU A 80 -0.33 0.61 1.95
CA LEU A 80 -1.01 0.04 0.80
C LEU A 80 -2.43 -0.44 1.16
N GLU A 81 -2.64 -0.93 2.40
CA GLU A 81 -3.96 -1.34 2.87
C GLU A 81 -4.95 -0.17 2.91
N LYS A 82 -4.49 1.00 3.36
CA LYS A 82 -5.30 2.20 3.58
C LYS A 82 -5.55 3.04 2.32
N THR A 83 -4.92 2.71 1.19
CA THR A 83 -5.09 3.44 -0.08
C THR A 83 -6.34 2.99 -0.83
N THR A 84 -6.85 3.84 -1.72
CA THR A 84 -7.92 3.47 -2.65
C THR A 84 -7.34 2.65 -3.81
N LYS A 85 -7.82 1.41 -3.98
CA LYS A 85 -7.27 0.45 -4.95
C LYS A 85 -8.18 0.30 -6.15
N TYR A 86 -7.58 0.31 -7.34
CA TYR A 86 -8.25 0.12 -8.62
C TYR A 86 -7.61 -1.06 -9.37
N ASN A 87 -8.32 -2.17 -9.48
CA ASN A 87 -7.86 -3.36 -10.21
C ASN A 87 -8.41 -3.31 -11.65
N VAL A 88 -7.79 -2.50 -12.49
CA VAL A 88 -8.24 -2.27 -13.88
C VAL A 88 -7.06 -2.44 -14.84
N LYS A 89 -7.28 -3.21 -15.91
CA LYS A 89 -6.33 -3.33 -17.02
C LYS A 89 -6.48 -2.14 -17.98
N GLY A 90 -5.35 -1.68 -18.51
CA GLY A 90 -5.32 -0.50 -19.41
C GLY A 90 -5.27 0.83 -18.66
N ASP A 91 -5.27 1.95 -19.38
CA ASP A 91 -5.20 3.27 -18.78
C ASP A 91 -6.51 3.61 -18.04
N LEU A 92 -6.40 4.17 -16.84
CA LEU A 92 -7.52 4.59 -16.01
C LEU A 92 -7.46 6.11 -15.81
N GLU A 93 -8.53 6.79 -16.19
CA GLU A 93 -8.70 8.22 -15.95
C GLU A 93 -9.71 8.44 -14.83
N ILE A 94 -9.29 9.19 -13.79
CA ILE A 94 -10.10 9.47 -12.61
C ILE A 94 -10.20 10.99 -12.43
N PRO A 95 -11.36 11.53 -12.05
CA PRO A 95 -11.47 12.93 -11.67
C PRO A 95 -10.65 13.19 -10.40
N LYS A 96 -9.84 14.24 -10.41
CA LYS A 96 -9.03 14.69 -9.30
C LYS A 96 -9.77 15.74 -8.49
N TYR A 97 -9.74 15.63 -7.18
CA TYR A 97 -10.27 16.62 -6.26
C TYR A 97 -9.13 17.58 -5.84
N PRO A 98 -9.09 18.82 -6.37
CA PRO A 98 -8.02 19.76 -6.05
C PRO A 98 -8.12 20.25 -4.60
N ALA A 99 -6.99 20.72 -4.06
CA ALA A 99 -6.93 21.28 -2.71
C ALA A 99 -7.77 22.58 -2.60
N ASP A 100 -7.70 23.40 -3.63
CA ASP A 100 -8.45 24.66 -3.77
C ASP A 100 -9.54 24.45 -4.83
N SER A 101 -10.68 23.91 -4.43
CA SER A 101 -11.82 23.85 -5.34
C SER A 101 -12.72 25.07 -5.13
N ASP A 102 -13.00 25.80 -6.20
CA ASP A 102 -14.19 26.62 -6.27
C ASP A 102 -15.39 25.69 -6.31
N ASP A 103 -15.83 25.29 -5.12
CA ASP A 103 -16.93 24.34 -4.97
C ASP A 103 -18.19 24.92 -5.62
N ILE A 104 -18.99 24.03 -6.23
CA ILE A 104 -20.36 24.33 -6.59
C ILE A 104 -21.09 24.62 -5.28
N THR A 105 -21.23 25.89 -4.96
CA THR A 105 -21.82 26.31 -3.71
C THR A 105 -23.33 26.46 -3.86
N MET A 106 -24.07 25.94 -2.90
CA MET A 106 -25.51 26.19 -2.76
C MET A 106 -25.70 27.60 -2.18
N ALA A 107 -26.47 28.44 -2.85
CA ALA A 107 -26.82 29.79 -2.39
C ALA A 107 -28.32 29.95 -2.30
N TYR A 108 -28.75 30.87 -1.42
CA TYR A 108 -30.16 31.27 -1.36
C TYR A 108 -30.48 32.11 -2.61
N HIS A 109 -31.62 31.81 -3.23
CA HIS A 109 -32.15 32.54 -4.37
C HIS A 109 -33.55 33.04 -4.10
N ASP A 110 -33.86 34.24 -4.58
CA ASP A 110 -35.22 34.77 -4.58
C ASP A 110 -35.99 34.18 -5.78
N GLU A 111 -37.33 34.13 -5.62
CA GLU A 111 -38.19 33.69 -6.74
C GLU A 111 -37.99 34.58 -7.95
N PHE A 112 -37.94 33.94 -9.14
CA PHE A 112 -37.75 34.59 -10.46
C PHE A 112 -36.35 35.14 -10.74
N THR A 113 -35.33 34.83 -9.94
CA THR A 113 -33.90 35.10 -10.26
C THR A 113 -33.25 33.88 -10.92
N GLU A 114 -32.39 34.09 -11.92
CA GLU A 114 -31.62 33.00 -12.55
C GLU A 114 -30.51 32.51 -11.63
N LEU A 115 -30.39 31.17 -11.51
CA LEU A 115 -29.26 30.54 -10.84
C LEU A 115 -27.98 30.73 -11.67
N GLU A 116 -26.94 31.27 -11.05
CA GLU A 116 -25.63 31.31 -11.67
C GLU A 116 -25.04 29.89 -11.74
N ALA A 117 -24.82 29.39 -12.94
CA ALA A 117 -24.16 28.11 -13.15
C ALA A 117 -22.66 28.27 -12.86
N LYS A 118 -22.18 27.73 -11.74
CA LYS A 118 -20.75 27.59 -11.48
C LYS A 118 -20.30 26.20 -11.93
N ALA A 119 -19.41 26.16 -12.91
CA ALA A 119 -18.77 24.93 -13.34
C ALA A 119 -17.58 24.64 -12.42
N GLY A 120 -17.64 23.58 -11.63
CA GLY A 120 -16.47 23.09 -10.89
C GLY A 120 -15.34 22.74 -11.86
N LYS A 121 -14.13 23.12 -11.55
CA LYS A 121 -12.94 22.74 -12.32
C LYS A 121 -12.53 21.33 -11.93
N PHE A 122 -12.95 20.34 -12.70
CA PHE A 122 -12.45 18.99 -12.55
C PHE A 122 -11.18 18.82 -13.41
N THR A 123 -10.10 18.43 -12.78
CA THR A 123 -8.91 17.91 -13.46
C THR A 123 -8.95 16.39 -13.43
N THR A 124 -8.44 15.74 -14.45
CA THR A 124 -8.31 14.28 -14.49
C THR A 124 -6.88 13.87 -14.24
N ILE A 125 -6.69 12.79 -13.48
CA ILE A 125 -5.44 12.07 -13.39
C ILE A 125 -5.52 10.81 -14.24
N SER A 126 -4.46 10.55 -14.99
CA SER A 126 -4.31 9.31 -15.74
C SER A 126 -3.38 8.39 -14.97
N LEU A 127 -3.87 7.22 -14.59
CA LEU A 127 -3.11 6.12 -14.01
C LEU A 127 -2.80 5.13 -15.14
N LYS A 128 -1.53 5.03 -15.49
CA LYS A 128 -1.04 4.12 -16.51
C LYS A 128 -0.72 2.76 -15.89
N GLY A 129 0.33 2.13 -16.23
CA GLY A 129 0.89 0.96 -15.59
C GLY A 129 2.38 0.99 -15.80
N PHE A 130 3.15 0.78 -14.73
CA PHE A 130 4.59 0.69 -14.81
C PHE A 130 5.01 -0.70 -14.36
N LEU A 131 5.60 -1.45 -15.29
CA LEU A 131 6.08 -2.80 -15.02
C LEU A 131 7.27 -2.74 -14.07
N SER A 132 7.17 -3.46 -12.96
CA SER A 132 8.21 -3.60 -11.94
C SER A 132 8.54 -5.06 -11.73
N GLY A 133 9.83 -5.38 -11.56
CA GLY A 133 10.26 -6.75 -11.39
C GLY A 133 11.19 -6.91 -10.19
N VAL A 134 11.07 -8.03 -9.50
CA VAL A 134 11.98 -8.47 -8.43
C VAL A 134 12.57 -9.82 -8.77
N LEU A 135 13.86 -9.99 -8.52
CA LEU A 135 14.56 -11.25 -8.70
C LEU A 135 15.24 -11.65 -7.40
N SER A 136 14.90 -12.84 -6.89
CA SER A 136 15.56 -13.46 -5.75
C SER A 136 16.33 -14.70 -6.22
N LEU A 137 17.57 -14.88 -5.71
CA LEU A 137 18.39 -16.05 -5.99
C LEU A 137 18.46 -16.93 -4.75
N VAL A 138 18.12 -18.21 -4.93
CA VAL A 138 18.18 -19.21 -3.87
C VAL A 138 19.22 -20.26 -4.25
N SER A 139 20.15 -20.57 -3.33
CA SER A 139 21.17 -21.60 -3.55
C SER A 139 20.56 -22.99 -3.69
N ASN A 140 20.98 -23.76 -4.70
CA ASN A 140 20.55 -25.14 -4.88
C ASN A 140 20.96 -26.05 -3.71
N SER A 141 22.06 -25.72 -3.01
CA SER A 141 22.44 -26.44 -1.78
C SER A 141 21.41 -26.26 -0.66
N LEU A 142 20.81 -25.08 -0.57
CA LEU A 142 19.73 -24.80 0.39
C LEU A 142 18.43 -25.52 -0.02
N ILE A 143 18.11 -25.50 -1.31
CA ILE A 143 16.93 -26.17 -1.89
C ILE A 143 16.97 -27.68 -1.64
N ASN A 144 18.15 -28.28 -1.76
CA ASN A 144 18.33 -29.73 -1.60
C ASN A 144 18.35 -30.18 -0.14
N ASN A 145 18.40 -29.25 0.82
CA ASN A 145 18.31 -29.59 2.23
C ASN A 145 16.85 -29.92 2.60
N SER A 146 16.58 -31.18 2.86
CA SER A 146 15.21 -31.68 3.16
C SER A 146 14.58 -31.12 4.45
N GLN A 147 15.39 -30.57 5.37
CA GLN A 147 14.92 -29.98 6.62
C GLN A 147 14.56 -28.49 6.49
N PHE A 148 14.83 -27.89 5.34
CA PHE A 148 14.58 -26.48 5.11
C PHE A 148 13.26 -26.28 4.36
N ASP A 149 12.35 -25.50 4.96
CA ASP A 149 11.11 -25.08 4.29
C ASP A 149 11.40 -23.96 3.28
N ILE A 150 11.69 -24.41 2.06
CA ILE A 150 12.04 -23.51 0.96
C ILE A 150 10.84 -22.67 0.50
N VAL A 151 9.63 -23.19 0.61
CA VAL A 151 8.42 -22.49 0.14
C VAL A 151 8.15 -21.27 1.00
N SER A 152 8.12 -21.46 2.31
CA SER A 152 7.95 -20.34 3.26
C SER A 152 9.07 -19.32 3.12
N PHE A 153 10.31 -19.75 2.96
CA PHE A 153 11.44 -18.84 2.74
C PHE A 153 11.27 -17.99 1.49
N VAL A 154 10.88 -18.60 0.38
CA VAL A 154 10.65 -17.89 -0.88
C VAL A 154 9.50 -16.89 -0.74
N ILE A 155 8.40 -17.32 -0.15
CA ILE A 155 7.23 -16.46 0.10
C ILE A 155 7.65 -15.23 0.93
N ASP A 156 8.37 -15.43 2.01
CA ASP A 156 8.81 -14.35 2.90
C ASP A 156 9.78 -13.38 2.20
N GLN A 157 10.75 -13.93 1.48
CA GLN A 157 11.75 -13.14 0.76
C GLN A 157 11.09 -12.28 -0.34
N MET A 158 10.16 -12.86 -1.11
CA MET A 158 9.47 -12.14 -2.17
C MET A 158 8.53 -11.08 -1.57
N ALA A 159 7.73 -11.43 -0.57
CA ALA A 159 6.83 -10.50 0.09
C ALA A 159 7.59 -9.30 0.67
N TYR A 160 8.72 -9.53 1.32
CA TYR A 160 9.55 -8.47 1.88
C TYR A 160 10.09 -7.52 0.79
N ASN A 161 10.64 -8.08 -0.29
CA ASN A 161 11.21 -7.27 -1.38
C ASN A 161 10.14 -6.47 -2.12
N VAL A 162 9.00 -7.09 -2.41
CA VAL A 162 7.86 -6.42 -3.08
C VAL A 162 7.28 -5.33 -2.19
N SER A 163 7.02 -5.62 -0.91
CA SER A 163 6.44 -4.63 0.02
C SER A 163 7.34 -3.42 0.17
N ARG A 164 8.65 -3.63 0.32
CA ARG A 164 9.63 -2.54 0.45
C ARG A 164 9.68 -1.67 -0.81
N PHE A 165 9.62 -2.28 -2.00
CA PHE A 165 9.57 -1.55 -3.26
C PHE A 165 8.27 -0.76 -3.38
N VAL A 166 7.12 -1.41 -3.20
CA VAL A 166 5.80 -0.78 -3.30
C VAL A 166 5.69 0.39 -2.31
N GLU A 167 6.06 0.19 -1.06
CA GLU A 167 6.01 1.25 -0.05
C GLU A 167 6.90 2.44 -0.43
N LYS A 168 8.11 2.19 -0.94
CA LYS A 168 9.00 3.25 -1.42
C LYS A 168 8.36 4.05 -2.56
N GLU A 169 7.78 3.37 -3.55
CA GLU A 169 7.14 4.03 -4.69
C GLU A 169 5.88 4.79 -4.27
N LEU A 170 5.11 4.29 -3.30
CA LEU A 170 3.95 5.01 -2.77
C LEU A 170 4.35 6.27 -1.99
N LEU A 171 5.45 6.23 -1.21
CA LEU A 171 5.87 7.34 -0.36
C LEU A 171 6.66 8.41 -1.11
N ILE A 172 7.65 8.00 -1.92
CA ILE A 172 8.61 8.91 -2.53
C ILE A 172 8.36 9.03 -4.04
N GLY A 173 7.94 7.93 -4.66
CA GLY A 173 7.78 7.83 -6.10
C GLY A 173 9.09 7.87 -6.87
N THR A 174 9.01 7.68 -8.17
CA THR A 174 10.14 7.78 -9.11
C THR A 174 9.75 8.67 -10.27
N ASP A 175 10.61 9.63 -10.62
CA ASP A 175 10.37 10.58 -11.70
C ASP A 175 10.06 9.87 -13.02
N ASN A 176 9.04 10.34 -13.74
CA ASN A 176 8.52 9.79 -15.00
C ASN A 176 7.98 8.35 -14.89
N LYS A 177 7.72 7.86 -13.69
CA LYS A 177 7.08 6.58 -13.38
C LYS A 177 5.98 6.78 -12.34
N ILE A 178 6.02 6.05 -11.26
CA ILE A 178 5.04 6.14 -10.17
C ILE A 178 5.26 7.44 -9.41
N GLU A 179 4.23 8.26 -9.29
CA GLU A 179 4.31 9.55 -8.59
C GLU A 179 4.14 9.40 -7.07
N GLY A 180 3.23 8.53 -6.65
CA GLY A 180 2.95 8.31 -5.23
C GLY A 180 2.52 9.56 -4.49
N LEU A 181 2.89 9.66 -3.21
CA LEU A 181 2.62 10.81 -2.36
C LEU A 181 3.50 12.04 -2.69
N LYS A 182 4.47 11.94 -3.59
CA LYS A 182 5.25 13.08 -4.05
C LYS A 182 4.35 14.19 -4.61
N GLY A 183 3.24 13.81 -5.27
CA GLY A 183 2.23 14.69 -5.85
C GLY A 183 1.35 15.45 -4.85
N VAL A 184 1.53 15.28 -3.54
CA VAL A 184 0.80 16.02 -2.51
C VAL A 184 1.13 17.51 -2.61
N VAL A 185 0.08 18.34 -2.70
CA VAL A 185 0.17 19.79 -2.89
C VAL A 185 0.23 20.53 -1.56
N LEU A 186 -0.60 20.13 -0.58
CA LEU A 186 -0.63 20.75 0.74
C LEU A 186 0.72 20.56 1.42
N THR A 187 1.47 21.65 1.57
CA THR A 187 2.85 21.60 2.07
C THR A 187 3.04 22.60 3.19
N THR A 188 3.51 22.13 4.34
CA THR A 188 4.00 22.94 5.45
C THR A 188 5.53 22.89 5.43
N THR A 189 6.19 24.03 5.54
CA THR A 189 7.65 24.10 5.59
C THR A 189 8.09 24.31 7.03
N ALA A 190 8.98 23.45 7.53
CA ALA A 190 9.59 23.61 8.84
C ALA A 190 10.53 24.83 8.84
N GLU A 191 10.69 25.48 9.97
CA GLU A 191 11.56 26.65 10.12
C GLU A 191 13.05 26.30 10.04
N LYS A 192 13.41 25.06 10.42
CA LYS A 192 14.80 24.59 10.46
C LYS A 192 15.01 23.36 9.56
N ALA A 193 16.22 23.22 9.06
CA ALA A 193 16.60 22.10 8.19
C ALA A 193 16.67 20.74 8.93
N THR A 194 16.94 20.72 10.24
CA THR A 194 17.22 19.48 11.00
C THR A 194 16.40 19.32 12.27
N ALA A 195 15.51 20.25 12.58
CA ALA A 195 14.71 20.22 13.79
C ALA A 195 13.26 20.62 13.50
N ILE A 196 12.31 19.95 14.14
CA ILE A 196 10.88 20.20 14.01
C ILE A 196 10.39 20.78 15.34
N LYS A 197 9.49 21.79 15.28
CA LYS A 197 8.83 22.36 16.44
C LYS A 197 7.44 21.74 16.63
N ALA A 198 6.92 21.86 17.86
CA ALA A 198 5.57 21.38 18.17
C ALA A 198 4.48 22.11 17.38
N ASP A 199 4.62 23.43 17.24
CA ASP A 199 3.66 24.29 16.54
C ASP A 199 3.57 23.92 15.06
N GLU A 200 4.69 23.57 14.41
CA GLU A 200 4.74 23.12 13.01
C GLU A 200 3.97 21.81 12.78
N LEU A 201 3.92 20.93 13.79
CA LEU A 201 3.12 19.70 13.73
C LEU A 201 1.62 20.00 13.82
N ILE A 202 1.25 21.00 14.61
CA ILE A 202 -0.12 21.48 14.71
C ILE A 202 -0.52 22.13 13.39
N ASP A 203 0.32 23.00 12.83
CA ASP A 203 0.08 23.64 11.53
C ASP A 203 -0.10 22.62 10.40
N LEU A 204 0.70 21.54 10.40
CA LEU A 204 0.54 20.46 9.45
C LEU A 204 -0.80 19.73 9.62
N GLN A 205 -1.20 19.46 10.86
CA GLN A 205 -2.49 18.83 11.15
C GLN A 205 -3.65 19.72 10.71
N ASP A 206 -3.61 21.01 11.01
CA ASP A 206 -4.66 21.97 10.70
C ASP A 206 -4.74 22.33 9.20
N SER A 207 -3.70 22.01 8.43
CA SER A 207 -3.73 22.17 6.97
C SER A 207 -4.78 21.26 6.29
N ILE A 208 -5.25 20.22 6.97
CA ILE A 208 -6.29 19.30 6.50
C ILE A 208 -7.60 19.62 7.23
N LYS A 209 -8.70 19.75 6.47
CA LYS A 209 -10.04 19.98 7.03
C LYS A 209 -10.44 18.85 7.98
N ASP A 210 -11.08 19.19 9.10
CA ASP A 210 -11.53 18.24 10.14
C ASP A 210 -12.33 17.05 9.58
N ALA A 211 -13.12 17.28 8.54
CA ALA A 211 -13.89 16.23 7.87
C ALA A 211 -13.03 15.06 7.33
N PHE A 212 -11.76 15.31 7.03
CA PHE A 212 -10.84 14.31 6.48
C PHE A 212 -9.83 13.79 7.52
N GLN A 213 -9.94 14.23 8.77
CA GLN A 213 -8.98 13.83 9.81
C GLN A 213 -9.35 12.53 10.52
N THR A 214 -10.53 11.95 10.30
CA THR A 214 -11.00 10.78 11.06
C THR A 214 -10.02 9.62 10.98
N ASP A 215 -9.61 9.22 9.78
CA ASP A 215 -8.71 8.09 9.52
C ASP A 215 -7.26 8.53 9.21
N ALA A 216 -6.94 9.78 9.56
CA ALA A 216 -5.62 10.34 9.32
C ALA A 216 -4.54 9.62 10.15
N ILE A 217 -3.38 9.45 9.54
CA ILE A 217 -2.18 8.87 10.16
C ILE A 217 -0.97 9.77 9.90
N TRP A 218 0.00 9.69 10.81
CA TRP A 218 1.33 10.29 10.63
C TRP A 218 2.25 9.26 10.00
N ILE A 219 2.98 9.64 8.96
CA ILE A 219 4.00 8.80 8.33
C ILE A 219 5.33 9.53 8.35
N MET A 220 6.35 8.91 8.95
CA MET A 220 7.68 9.52 9.10
C MET A 220 8.77 8.46 9.21
N ASN A 221 10.03 8.92 9.12
CA ASN A 221 11.18 8.05 9.41
C ASN A 221 11.31 7.78 10.92
N SER A 222 11.86 6.63 11.28
CA SER A 222 12.13 6.24 12.68
C SER A 222 13.00 7.25 13.45
N LYS A 223 13.97 7.88 12.76
CA LYS A 223 14.81 8.94 13.35
C LYS A 223 14.03 10.22 13.58
N THR A 224 13.16 10.61 12.64
CA THR A 224 12.24 11.76 12.77
C THR A 224 11.30 11.55 13.95
N ARG A 225 10.70 10.37 14.09
CA ARG A 225 9.89 10.01 15.25
C ARG A 225 10.68 10.17 16.56
N THR A 226 11.94 9.73 16.59
CA THR A 226 12.79 9.87 17.78
C THR A 226 13.06 11.34 18.13
N ALA A 227 13.24 12.19 17.12
CA ALA A 227 13.36 13.64 17.32
C ALA A 227 12.08 14.24 17.92
N ILE A 228 10.92 13.91 17.36
CA ILE A 228 9.60 14.35 17.84
C ILE A 228 9.33 13.82 19.26
N ARG A 229 9.72 12.59 19.59
CA ARG A 229 9.57 12.02 20.93
C ARG A 229 10.29 12.82 22.02
N LYS A 230 11.34 13.55 21.67
CA LYS A 230 12.09 14.39 22.60
C LYS A 230 11.43 15.76 22.81
N LEU A 231 10.44 16.12 22.01
CA LEU A 231 9.68 17.36 22.18
C LEU A 231 8.82 17.28 23.44
N LYS A 232 8.86 18.35 24.23
CA LYS A 232 8.10 18.48 25.46
C LYS A 232 7.26 19.75 25.42
N ASP A 233 6.13 19.69 26.09
CA ASP A 233 5.34 20.88 26.39
C ASP A 233 6.00 21.75 27.45
N GLN A 234 5.38 22.90 27.74
CA GLN A 234 5.89 23.82 28.78
C GLN A 234 5.90 23.21 30.19
N ASN A 235 5.15 22.12 30.41
CA ASN A 235 5.07 21.39 31.65
C ASN A 235 6.05 20.19 31.70
N GLY A 236 6.88 19.99 30.67
CA GLY A 236 7.84 18.92 30.57
C GLY A 236 7.27 17.56 30.13
N ARG A 237 6.02 17.51 29.67
CA ARG A 237 5.40 16.29 29.16
C ARG A 237 5.79 16.07 27.70
N TYR A 238 5.98 14.81 27.33
CA TYR A 238 6.26 14.45 25.94
C TYR A 238 5.01 14.55 25.09
N LEU A 239 5.13 15.09 23.87
CA LEU A 239 4.02 15.24 22.92
C LEU A 239 3.61 13.89 22.32
N LEU A 240 4.59 13.04 21.99
CA LEU A 240 4.33 11.71 21.47
C LEU A 240 4.05 10.77 22.65
N GLN A 241 2.90 10.15 22.66
CA GLN A 241 2.43 9.24 23.69
C GLN A 241 2.48 7.79 23.24
N ASP A 242 2.70 6.89 24.19
CA ASP A 242 2.57 5.46 23.99
C ASP A 242 1.12 5.07 24.28
N ASP A 243 0.45 4.45 23.32
CA ASP A 243 -0.91 3.94 23.47
C ASP A 243 -0.95 2.47 23.02
N VAL A 244 -1.30 1.60 23.96
CA VAL A 244 -1.37 0.14 23.71
C VAL A 244 -2.49 -0.22 22.73
N ASN A 245 -3.53 0.62 22.63
CA ASN A 245 -4.67 0.39 21.75
C ASN A 245 -4.47 0.99 20.35
N ALA A 246 -3.45 1.82 20.17
CA ALA A 246 -3.19 2.42 18.87
C ALA A 246 -2.60 1.40 17.87
N PRO A 247 -2.98 1.45 16.57
CA PRO A 247 -2.53 0.50 15.56
C PRO A 247 -1.01 0.32 15.47
N PHE A 248 -0.22 1.33 15.80
CA PHE A 248 1.25 1.27 15.75
C PHE A 248 1.90 1.53 17.13
N GLY A 249 1.11 1.45 18.21
CA GLY A 249 1.58 1.64 19.58
C GLY A 249 2.05 3.06 19.92
N LYS A 250 1.89 4.03 19.02
CA LYS A 250 2.30 5.43 19.18
C LYS A 250 1.23 6.37 18.64
N VAL A 251 0.95 7.42 19.42
CA VAL A 251 -0.03 8.45 19.08
C VAL A 251 0.62 9.82 19.19
N LEU A 252 0.43 10.65 18.16
CA LEU A 252 0.86 12.05 18.12
C LEU A 252 -0.37 12.90 17.83
N LEU A 253 -0.67 13.86 18.69
CA LEU A 253 -1.84 14.75 18.57
C LEU A 253 -3.14 13.99 18.29
N GLY A 254 -3.35 12.88 19.00
CA GLY A 254 -4.56 12.05 18.87
C GLY A 254 -4.62 11.12 17.65
N LYS A 255 -3.58 11.04 16.81
CA LYS A 255 -3.54 10.21 15.61
C LYS A 255 -2.38 9.22 15.63
N PRO A 256 -2.54 8.00 15.06
CA PRO A 256 -1.51 6.98 15.07
C PRO A 256 -0.30 7.38 14.21
N VAL A 257 0.88 6.95 14.66
CA VAL A 257 2.16 7.23 13.99
C VAL A 257 2.72 5.96 13.39
N TYR A 258 2.81 5.92 12.06
CA TYR A 258 3.49 4.88 11.31
C TYR A 258 4.92 5.31 10.96
N CYS A 259 5.88 4.41 11.15
CA CYS A 259 7.27 4.65 10.79
C CYS A 259 7.70 3.76 9.64
N SER A 260 8.21 4.41 8.59
CA SER A 260 8.80 3.73 7.45
C SER A 260 10.27 4.10 7.29
N ASP A 261 11.10 3.09 7.10
CA ASP A 261 12.53 3.29 6.80
C ASP A 261 12.74 3.81 5.36
N ASN A 262 11.70 3.75 4.52
CA ASN A 262 11.74 4.33 3.17
C ASN A 262 11.58 5.86 3.17
N MET A 263 11.10 6.45 4.29
CA MET A 263 11.03 7.91 4.44
C MET A 263 12.43 8.51 4.65
N PRO A 264 12.72 9.68 4.05
CA PRO A 264 13.98 10.38 4.27
C PRO A 264 14.20 10.76 5.74
N GLU A 265 15.46 10.86 6.11
CA GLU A 265 15.86 11.46 7.40
C GLU A 265 15.73 12.98 7.33
N LEU A 266 15.74 13.63 8.51
CA LEU A 266 15.74 15.09 8.60
C LEU A 266 17.01 15.66 7.97
N ALA A 267 16.83 16.39 6.88
CA ALA A 267 17.89 17.09 6.16
C ALA A 267 17.31 18.34 5.46
N ALA A 268 18.16 19.25 5.06
CA ALA A 268 17.77 20.44 4.33
C ALA A 268 16.92 20.09 3.08
N SER A 269 15.81 20.75 2.89
CA SER A 269 14.83 20.54 1.82
C SER A 269 14.26 19.11 1.71
N ALA A 270 14.50 18.26 2.71
CA ALA A 270 14.01 16.89 2.70
C ALA A 270 12.53 16.83 3.10
N LEU A 271 11.82 15.89 2.52
CA LEU A 271 10.49 15.50 2.95
C LEU A 271 10.59 14.79 4.29
N ALA A 272 9.99 15.34 5.35
CA ALA A 272 10.12 14.81 6.70
C ALA A 272 8.92 13.96 7.13
N ILE A 273 7.70 14.43 6.84
CA ILE A 273 6.47 13.85 7.37
C ILE A 273 5.38 13.93 6.30
N TYR A 274 4.55 12.88 6.22
CA TYR A 274 3.21 12.95 5.67
C TYR A 274 2.18 12.85 6.78
N TYR A 275 1.09 13.58 6.64
CA TYR A 275 -0.08 13.51 7.50
C TYR A 275 -1.35 13.47 6.67
N GLY A 276 -2.29 12.63 7.04
CA GLY A 276 -3.61 12.60 6.43
C GLY A 276 -4.21 11.21 6.27
N ASP A 277 -5.37 11.18 5.60
CA ASP A 277 -6.07 9.95 5.23
C ASP A 277 -5.52 9.42 3.91
N MET A 278 -4.87 8.26 3.97
CA MET A 278 -4.24 7.62 2.83
C MET A 278 -5.24 7.16 1.75
N SER A 279 -6.54 7.15 2.03
CA SER A 279 -7.57 6.91 1.00
C SER A 279 -7.60 8.00 -0.09
N GLY A 280 -6.93 9.14 0.14
CA GLY A 280 -6.71 10.16 -0.89
C GLY A 280 -5.67 9.79 -1.95
N LEU A 281 -4.94 8.68 -1.78
CA LEU A 281 -4.00 8.14 -2.75
C LEU A 281 -4.66 7.01 -3.54
N ALA A 282 -4.80 7.19 -4.85
CA ALA A 282 -5.24 6.15 -5.76
C ALA A 282 -4.07 5.25 -6.16
N VAL A 283 -4.23 3.96 -6.00
CA VAL A 283 -3.28 2.94 -6.43
C VAL A 283 -3.96 2.03 -7.44
N LYS A 284 -3.42 2.00 -8.66
CA LYS A 284 -3.86 1.09 -9.70
C LYS A 284 -2.94 -0.12 -9.73
N ILE A 285 -3.52 -1.30 -9.69
CA ILE A 285 -2.84 -2.57 -9.89
C ILE A 285 -3.39 -3.14 -11.20
N ALA A 286 -2.59 -3.07 -12.27
CA ALA A 286 -3.00 -3.52 -13.60
C ALA A 286 -2.81 -5.02 -13.76
N GLU A 287 -1.72 -5.56 -13.22
CA GLU A 287 -1.42 -6.98 -13.15
C GLU A 287 -0.97 -7.33 -11.73
N ASP A 288 -1.63 -8.34 -11.18
CA ASP A 288 -1.23 -8.92 -9.90
C ASP A 288 0.18 -9.51 -10.01
N LEU A 289 0.82 -9.72 -8.85
CA LEU A 289 2.15 -10.29 -8.79
C LEU A 289 2.22 -11.66 -9.50
N GLU A 290 2.84 -11.68 -10.68
CA GLU A 290 3.16 -12.91 -11.41
C GLU A 290 4.56 -13.35 -11.04
N ILE A 291 4.70 -14.61 -10.58
CA ILE A 291 5.98 -15.16 -10.16
C ILE A 291 6.37 -16.32 -11.08
N ALA A 292 7.61 -16.34 -11.48
CA ALA A 292 8.18 -17.42 -12.31
C ALA A 292 9.53 -17.92 -11.76
N VAL A 293 9.83 -19.19 -12.00
CA VAL A 293 11.06 -19.84 -11.55
C VAL A 293 12.04 -20.00 -12.71
N LEU A 294 13.22 -19.43 -12.57
CA LEU A 294 14.29 -19.42 -13.58
C LEU A 294 15.44 -20.34 -13.15
N ARG A 295 15.42 -21.59 -13.58
CA ARG A 295 16.47 -22.56 -13.26
C ARG A 295 17.63 -22.52 -14.24
N GLU A 296 17.34 -22.55 -15.52
CA GLU A 296 18.34 -22.67 -16.57
C GLU A 296 19.31 -21.49 -16.57
N LYS A 297 18.77 -20.27 -16.37
CA LYS A 297 19.57 -19.05 -16.40
C LYS A 297 20.66 -19.00 -15.33
N TYR A 298 20.44 -19.61 -14.16
CA TYR A 298 21.36 -19.56 -13.01
C TYR A 298 21.99 -20.89 -12.68
N MET A 299 21.91 -21.88 -13.60
CA MET A 299 22.49 -23.20 -13.42
C MET A 299 23.99 -23.13 -13.19
N THR A 300 24.69 -22.25 -13.91
CA THR A 300 26.16 -22.05 -13.76
C THR A 300 26.56 -21.44 -12.42
N GLN A 301 25.64 -20.83 -11.71
CA GLN A 301 25.85 -20.23 -10.39
C GLN A 301 25.41 -21.15 -9.24
N HIS A 302 25.00 -22.39 -9.55
CA HIS A 302 24.42 -23.35 -8.60
C HIS A 302 23.26 -22.74 -7.80
N ALA A 303 22.40 -21.96 -8.49
CA ALA A 303 21.29 -21.25 -7.90
C ALA A 303 20.02 -21.37 -8.75
N THR A 304 18.87 -21.18 -8.12
CA THR A 304 17.56 -21.03 -8.77
C THR A 304 17.10 -19.60 -8.61
N GLY A 305 16.77 -18.93 -9.72
CA GLY A 305 16.18 -17.59 -9.70
C GLY A 305 14.67 -17.65 -9.56
N ILE A 306 14.10 -16.77 -8.74
CA ILE A 306 12.67 -16.57 -8.61
C ILE A 306 12.40 -15.13 -8.96
N VAL A 307 11.66 -14.91 -10.05
CA VAL A 307 11.34 -13.58 -10.55
C VAL A 307 9.86 -13.28 -10.30
N GLY A 308 9.58 -12.11 -9.78
CA GLY A 308 8.23 -11.59 -9.66
C GLY A 308 8.05 -10.34 -10.53
N TRP A 309 6.93 -10.26 -11.24
CA TRP A 309 6.53 -9.10 -12.03
C TRP A 309 5.22 -8.56 -11.50
N MET A 310 5.10 -7.24 -11.45
CA MET A 310 3.90 -6.53 -11.06
C MET A 310 3.79 -5.24 -11.86
N GLU A 311 2.59 -4.91 -12.30
CA GLU A 311 2.32 -3.65 -12.98
C GLU A 311 1.41 -2.78 -12.11
N MET A 312 1.93 -1.60 -11.70
CA MET A 312 1.22 -0.67 -10.84
C MET A 312 1.48 0.79 -11.20
N ASP A 313 0.58 1.66 -10.77
CA ASP A 313 0.74 3.12 -10.77
C ASP A 313 0.03 3.72 -9.57
N SER A 314 0.49 4.87 -9.10
CA SER A 314 -0.17 5.58 -8.01
C SER A 314 -0.04 7.10 -8.15
N LYS A 315 -1.15 7.80 -7.88
CA LYS A 315 -1.23 9.27 -7.85
C LYS A 315 -2.20 9.74 -6.78
N VAL A 316 -2.02 10.96 -6.34
CA VAL A 316 -2.95 11.61 -5.41
C VAL A 316 -4.25 11.92 -6.14
N GLU A 317 -5.35 11.29 -5.71
CA GLU A 317 -6.70 11.50 -6.22
C GLU A 317 -7.37 12.69 -5.52
N ASN A 318 -7.24 12.76 -4.19
CA ASN A 318 -7.82 13.82 -3.39
C ASN A 318 -6.73 14.59 -2.64
N GLU A 319 -6.42 15.79 -3.13
CA GLU A 319 -5.40 16.67 -2.56
C GLU A 319 -5.79 17.25 -1.20
N GLN A 320 -7.09 17.22 -0.82
CA GLN A 320 -7.57 17.77 0.44
C GLN A 320 -7.33 16.85 1.64
N LYS A 321 -7.01 15.56 1.38
CA LYS A 321 -6.90 14.53 2.40
C LYS A 321 -5.50 14.35 2.96
N ILE A 322 -4.47 14.79 2.24
CA ILE A 322 -3.08 14.48 2.57
C ILE A 322 -2.23 15.75 2.50
N ALA A 323 -1.43 15.97 3.53
CA ALA A 323 -0.46 17.06 3.59
C ALA A 323 0.94 16.51 3.85
N LYS A 324 1.96 17.28 3.48
CA LYS A 324 3.36 16.95 3.68
C LYS A 324 4.12 18.08 4.41
N MET A 325 5.10 17.70 5.18
CA MET A 325 6.07 18.62 5.77
C MET A 325 7.41 18.47 5.07
N VAL A 326 7.96 19.60 4.62
CA VAL A 326 9.28 19.70 4.03
C VAL A 326 10.16 20.53 4.96
N MET A 327 11.40 20.10 5.18
CA MET A 327 12.36 20.83 5.99
C MET A 327 12.83 22.10 5.28
N ALA A 328 13.25 23.12 6.04
CA ALA A 328 13.85 24.32 5.46
C ALA A 328 15.09 23.98 4.62
N ALA A 329 15.43 24.88 3.71
CA ALA A 329 16.63 24.73 2.87
C ALA A 329 17.93 24.97 3.65
N GLU A 330 17.87 25.81 4.71
CA GLU A 330 18.98 26.11 5.63
C GLU A 330 18.51 26.15 7.08
#